data_9b82fe38702cfe4fac3db452d4d7c74f
#
_entry.id   9b82fe38702cfe4fac3db452d4d7c74f
#
_cell.length_a   1.000
_cell.length_b   1.000
_cell.length_c   1.000
_cell.angle_alpha   90.00
_cell.angle_beta   90.00
_cell.angle_gamma   90.00
#
_symmetry.space_group_name_H-M   'P 1'
#
loop_
_entity.id
_entity.type
_entity.pdbx_description
1 polymer ?
#
loop_
_entity_poly.entity_id
_entity_poly.type
_entity_poly.pdbx_seq_one_letter_code
_entity_poly.pdbx_strand_id
1 'polypeptide(L)'
;MITTRVYIVFYSGKPMDFQAISELSGVEPSHIEVKGEQRIGHTGKVVKTQNKDGEWVPLINQHNSFEYQLPASHGIYVERLFSKLRRTIKNSEQLGEYCKAHHIKVIVRLVIQGITDTYSVPVLHFDGKFISFLADLNNSDVDFDINTEPWGKDDDSYKKPAIVLPSGVELYKI
;
A
#
# COMPACT_ATOMS: atom_id res chain seq x y z
N MET A 1 -17.99 -10.82 -5.32
CA MET A 1 -17.70 -10.87 -3.86
C MET A 1 -16.82 -9.68 -3.53
N ILE A 2 -17.19 -8.87 -2.56
CA ILE A 2 -16.39 -7.71 -2.14
C ILE A 2 -15.27 -8.17 -1.23
N THR A 3 -14.06 -7.72 -1.50
CA THR A 3 -12.88 -7.97 -0.66
C THR A 3 -12.27 -6.63 -0.25
N THR A 4 -12.03 -6.48 1.05
CA THR A 4 -11.39 -5.29 1.62
C THR A 4 -10.06 -5.67 2.22
N ARG A 5 -9.01 -4.91 1.89
CA ARG A 5 -7.65 -5.06 2.41
C ARG A 5 -7.16 -3.74 2.98
N VAL A 6 -6.41 -3.82 4.04
CA VAL A 6 -5.74 -2.66 4.64
C VAL A 6 -4.25 -2.96 4.74
N TYR A 7 -3.46 -2.02 4.29
CA TYR A 7 -2.00 -2.07 4.34
C TYR A 7 -1.50 -0.89 5.16
N ILE A 8 -0.36 -1.08 5.81
CA ILE A 8 0.49 0.02 6.23
C ILE A 8 1.82 -0.12 5.51
N VAL A 9 2.26 0.96 4.88
CA VAL A 9 3.47 0.99 4.05
C VAL A 9 4.40 2.06 4.59
N PHE A 10 5.61 1.67 4.93
CA PHE A 10 6.72 2.55 5.27
C PHE A 10 7.63 2.64 4.07
N TYR A 11 7.93 3.84 3.58
CA TYR A 11 8.77 3.98 2.39
C TYR A 11 9.72 5.17 2.48
N SER A 12 10.89 5.04 1.85
CA SER A 12 11.89 6.07 1.80
C SER A 12 12.75 5.97 0.54
N GLY A 13 13.18 7.12 0.01
CA GLY A 13 14.21 7.18 -1.02
C GLY A 13 15.63 6.95 -0.47
N LYS A 14 15.79 6.94 0.86
CA LYS A 14 17.04 6.68 1.59
C LYS A 14 17.09 5.24 2.09
N PRO A 15 18.26 4.71 2.49
CA PRO A 15 18.34 3.40 3.13
C PRO A 15 17.39 3.31 4.33
N MET A 16 16.74 2.14 4.49
CA MET A 16 15.82 1.84 5.57
C MET A 16 16.32 0.64 6.35
N ASP A 17 16.22 0.71 7.68
CA ASP A 17 16.39 -0.45 8.55
C ASP A 17 15.05 -1.14 8.76
N PHE A 18 14.81 -2.20 7.99
CA PHE A 18 13.57 -2.96 8.03
C PHE A 18 13.39 -3.69 9.36
N GLN A 19 14.49 -4.10 9.99
CA GLN A 19 14.45 -4.77 11.29
C GLN A 19 13.97 -3.81 12.37
N ALA A 20 14.51 -2.60 12.41
CA ALA A 20 14.08 -1.58 13.37
C ALA A 20 12.58 -1.26 13.21
N ILE A 21 12.08 -1.18 11.97
CA ILE A 21 10.64 -0.97 11.72
C ILE A 21 9.82 -2.16 12.23
N SER A 22 10.26 -3.40 11.99
CA SER A 22 9.59 -4.61 12.46
C SER A 22 9.53 -4.64 14.00
N GLU A 23 10.65 -4.37 14.68
CA GLU A 23 10.74 -4.36 16.13
C GLU A 23 9.85 -3.28 16.75
N LEU A 24 9.87 -2.06 16.21
CA LEU A 24 9.06 -0.95 16.73
C LEU A 24 7.58 -1.15 16.46
N SER A 25 7.21 -1.59 15.25
CA SER A 25 5.81 -1.81 14.87
C SER A 25 5.23 -3.09 15.47
N GLY A 26 6.08 -4.05 15.81
CA GLY A 26 5.70 -5.37 16.30
C GLY A 26 5.07 -6.27 15.24
N VAL A 27 5.34 -6.01 13.95
CA VAL A 27 4.84 -6.82 12.84
C VAL A 27 5.97 -7.20 11.88
N GLU A 28 5.83 -8.37 11.28
CA GLU A 28 6.70 -8.78 10.18
C GLU A 28 6.16 -8.27 8.84
N PRO A 29 7.03 -7.90 7.89
CA PRO A 29 6.57 -7.41 6.60
C PRO A 29 5.89 -8.52 5.79
N SER A 30 4.80 -8.16 5.13
CA SER A 30 4.19 -8.99 4.10
C SER A 30 4.97 -8.89 2.78
N HIS A 31 5.62 -7.76 2.57
CA HIS A 31 6.42 -7.47 1.39
C HIS A 31 7.50 -6.44 1.68
N ILE A 32 8.67 -6.61 1.06
CA ILE A 32 9.79 -5.66 1.11
C ILE A 32 10.22 -5.34 -0.32
N GLU A 33 10.46 -4.06 -0.59
CA GLU A 33 11.15 -3.61 -1.80
C GLU A 33 12.44 -2.89 -1.42
N VAL A 34 13.52 -3.21 -2.11
CA VAL A 34 14.81 -2.54 -1.95
C VAL A 34 15.08 -1.66 -3.16
N LYS A 35 15.38 -0.39 -2.92
CA LYS A 35 15.69 0.56 -3.99
C LYS A 35 16.85 0.09 -4.85
N GLY A 36 16.66 0.16 -6.17
CA GLY A 36 17.64 -0.28 -7.16
C GLY A 36 17.54 -1.76 -7.55
N GLU A 37 16.76 -2.56 -6.81
CA GLU A 37 16.49 -3.94 -7.17
C GLU A 37 15.30 -4.06 -8.14
N GLN A 38 15.22 -5.20 -8.83
CA GLN A 38 14.07 -5.50 -9.67
C GLN A 38 12.82 -5.68 -8.83
N ARG A 39 11.73 -5.05 -9.25
CA ARG A 39 10.45 -5.19 -8.58
C ARG A 39 9.90 -6.59 -8.77
N ILE A 40 9.60 -7.24 -7.65
CA ILE A 40 8.93 -8.54 -7.62
C ILE A 40 7.46 -8.32 -7.24
N GLY A 41 6.56 -8.76 -8.09
CA GLY A 41 5.12 -8.71 -7.79
C GLY A 41 4.70 -9.76 -6.75
N HIS A 42 3.48 -9.63 -6.25
CA HIS A 42 2.91 -10.57 -5.26
C HIS A 42 2.87 -12.04 -5.72
N THR A 43 2.99 -12.28 -7.02
CA THR A 43 3.11 -13.65 -7.59
C THR A 43 4.53 -14.19 -7.62
N GLY A 44 5.52 -13.46 -7.09
CA GLY A 44 6.94 -13.82 -7.13
C GLY A 44 7.60 -13.61 -8.50
N LYS A 45 6.89 -13.03 -9.47
CA LYS A 45 7.43 -12.73 -10.80
C LYS A 45 7.99 -11.31 -10.89
N VAL A 46 9.02 -11.13 -11.71
CA VAL A 46 9.57 -9.80 -12.03
C VAL A 46 8.50 -8.98 -12.76
N VAL A 47 8.19 -7.82 -12.21
CA VAL A 47 7.33 -6.83 -12.88
C VAL A 47 8.11 -6.17 -14.00
N LYS A 48 7.52 -6.04 -15.18
CA LYS A 48 8.14 -5.42 -16.34
C LYS A 48 7.38 -4.17 -16.75
N THR A 49 8.10 -3.22 -17.33
CA THR A 49 7.54 -2.00 -17.93
C THR A 49 8.11 -1.83 -19.34
N GLN A 50 7.43 -1.08 -20.20
CA GLN A 50 7.99 -0.72 -21.50
C GLN A 50 8.91 0.49 -21.37
N ASN A 51 10.11 0.41 -21.97
CA ASN A 51 11.01 1.55 -22.11
C ASN A 51 10.53 2.45 -23.27
N LYS A 52 11.27 3.53 -23.52
CA LYS A 52 10.95 4.50 -24.58
C LYS A 52 10.99 3.88 -25.99
N ASP A 53 11.71 2.79 -26.16
CA ASP A 53 11.87 2.07 -27.43
C ASP A 53 10.82 0.96 -27.60
N GLY A 54 9.88 0.82 -26.63
CA GLY A 54 8.83 -0.18 -26.62
C GLY A 54 9.26 -1.56 -26.15
N GLU A 55 10.47 -1.72 -25.64
CA GLU A 55 10.98 -2.99 -25.14
C GLU A 55 10.53 -3.24 -23.68
N TRP A 56 10.20 -4.50 -23.35
CA TRP A 56 9.84 -4.90 -22.00
C TRP A 56 11.10 -5.09 -21.13
N VAL A 57 11.30 -4.17 -20.20
CA VAL A 57 12.43 -4.19 -19.26
C VAL A 57 11.92 -4.40 -17.82
N PRO A 58 12.74 -4.98 -16.93
CA PRO A 58 12.40 -5.08 -15.53
C PRO A 58 12.11 -3.71 -14.91
N LEU A 59 11.03 -3.60 -14.16
CA LEU A 59 10.76 -2.41 -13.35
C LEU A 59 11.71 -2.41 -12.15
N ILE A 60 12.40 -1.30 -11.95
CA ILE A 60 13.33 -1.13 -10.83
C ILE A 60 12.66 -0.33 -9.72
N ASN A 61 12.78 -0.81 -8.49
CA ASN A 61 12.24 -0.13 -7.32
C ASN A 61 12.89 1.24 -7.14
N GLN A 62 12.08 2.28 -7.09
CA GLN A 62 12.53 3.66 -6.92
C GLN A 62 12.75 4.04 -5.45
N HIS A 63 12.17 3.28 -4.54
CA HIS A 63 12.21 3.49 -3.09
C HIS A 63 12.46 2.17 -2.36
N ASN A 64 12.90 2.27 -1.11
CA ASN A 64 12.80 1.18 -0.17
C ASN A 64 11.39 1.19 0.41
N SER A 65 10.77 0.03 0.57
CA SER A 65 9.47 -0.08 1.24
C SER A 65 9.37 -1.31 2.12
N PHE A 66 8.67 -1.14 3.23
CA PHE A 66 8.24 -2.19 4.14
C PHE A 66 6.72 -2.14 4.17
N GLU A 67 6.07 -3.19 3.74
CA GLU A 67 4.62 -3.29 3.70
C GLU A 67 4.13 -4.37 4.67
N TYR A 68 3.15 -4.02 5.49
CA TYR A 68 2.40 -4.98 6.28
C TYR A 68 0.93 -4.95 5.86
N GLN A 69 0.39 -6.11 5.50
CA GLN A 69 -1.00 -6.30 5.11
C GLN A 69 -1.76 -7.03 6.21
N LEU A 70 -2.89 -6.47 6.64
CA LEU A 70 -3.84 -7.23 7.43
C LEU A 70 -4.47 -8.36 6.59
N PRO A 71 -4.84 -9.50 7.23
CA PRO A 71 -5.63 -10.51 6.55
C PRO A 71 -6.87 -9.89 5.88
N ALA A 72 -7.09 -10.24 4.62
CA ALA A 72 -8.21 -9.73 3.85
C ALA A 72 -9.55 -10.04 4.53
N SER A 73 -10.48 -9.10 4.42
CA SER A 73 -11.86 -9.26 4.92
C SER A 73 -12.83 -9.35 3.75
N HIS A 74 -13.81 -10.23 3.88
CA HIS A 74 -14.95 -10.25 2.95
C HIS A 74 -15.99 -9.25 3.42
N GLY A 75 -16.43 -8.36 2.53
CA GLY A 75 -17.34 -7.27 2.83
C GLY A 75 -16.67 -5.93 3.16
N ILE A 76 -17.49 -4.92 3.41
CA ILE A 76 -17.06 -3.53 3.62
C ILE A 76 -17.08 -3.20 5.11
N TYR A 77 -16.08 -3.68 5.86
CA TYR A 77 -15.97 -3.45 7.31
C TYR A 77 -14.75 -2.59 7.66
N VAL A 78 -14.66 -1.42 7.02
CA VAL A 78 -13.48 -0.54 7.07
C VAL A 78 -13.09 -0.14 8.49
N GLU A 79 -14.05 0.27 9.30
CA GLU A 79 -13.80 0.68 10.71
C GLU A 79 -13.19 -0.45 11.54
N ARG A 80 -13.66 -1.69 11.34
CA ARG A 80 -13.11 -2.85 12.03
C ARG A 80 -11.68 -3.12 11.62
N LEU A 81 -11.37 -2.94 10.34
CA LEU A 81 -10.01 -3.14 9.81
C LEU A 81 -9.06 -2.07 10.32
N PHE A 82 -9.47 -0.79 10.33
CA PHE A 82 -8.68 0.29 10.91
C PHE A 82 -8.45 0.11 12.42
N SER A 83 -9.50 -0.29 13.16
CA SER A 83 -9.36 -0.62 14.57
C SER A 83 -8.43 -1.82 14.81
N LYS A 84 -8.43 -2.80 13.89
CA LYS A 84 -7.52 -3.94 13.96
C LYS A 84 -6.09 -3.50 13.65
N LEU A 85 -5.86 -2.70 12.59
CA LEU A 85 -4.55 -2.17 12.24
C LEU A 85 -3.94 -1.42 13.44
N ARG A 86 -4.67 -0.47 14.00
CA ARG A 86 -4.25 0.31 15.16
C ARG A 86 -3.86 -0.55 16.37
N ARG A 87 -4.55 -1.65 16.61
CA ARG A 87 -4.22 -2.59 17.72
C ARG A 87 -3.04 -3.50 17.39
N THR A 88 -2.81 -3.76 16.13
CA THR A 88 -1.70 -4.63 15.69
C THR A 88 -0.37 -3.90 15.70
N ILE A 89 -0.35 -2.65 15.21
CA ILE A 89 0.86 -1.81 15.23
C ILE A 89 1.08 -1.34 16.67
N LYS A 90 2.25 -1.68 17.19
CA LYS A 90 2.69 -1.29 18.53
C LYS A 90 3.48 0.01 18.48
N ASN A 91 3.60 0.65 19.63
CA ASN A 91 4.50 1.80 19.83
C ASN A 91 4.37 2.88 18.74
N SER A 92 3.13 3.22 18.32
CA SER A 92 2.88 4.13 17.19
C SER A 92 3.64 5.47 17.32
N GLU A 93 3.72 6.04 18.52
CA GLU A 93 4.43 7.29 18.78
C GLU A 93 5.95 7.14 18.56
N GLN A 94 6.59 6.13 19.17
CA GLN A 94 8.03 5.87 18.98
C GLN A 94 8.36 5.51 17.52
N LEU A 95 7.49 4.73 16.88
CA LEU A 95 7.61 4.39 15.47
C LEU A 95 7.51 5.65 14.60
N GLY A 96 6.60 6.58 14.92
CA GLY A 96 6.45 7.85 14.22
C GLY A 96 7.66 8.75 14.39
N GLU A 97 8.21 8.85 15.59
CA GLU A 97 9.46 9.59 15.84
C GLU A 97 10.64 9.00 15.06
N TYR A 98 10.76 7.68 15.05
CA TYR A 98 11.75 6.97 14.24
C TYR A 98 11.58 7.28 12.74
N CYS A 99 10.37 7.16 12.22
CA CYS A 99 10.07 7.46 10.83
C CYS A 99 10.43 8.90 10.47
N LYS A 100 10.10 9.86 11.33
CA LYS A 100 10.46 11.27 11.14
C LYS A 100 11.96 11.49 11.11
N ALA A 101 12.69 10.92 12.07
CA ALA A 101 14.14 11.06 12.16
C ALA A 101 14.87 10.48 10.95
N HIS A 102 14.34 9.40 10.37
CA HIS A 102 14.91 8.68 9.23
C HIS A 102 14.29 9.06 7.86
N HIS A 103 13.43 10.09 7.81
CA HIS A 103 12.73 10.52 6.59
C HIS A 103 11.93 9.40 5.92
N ILE A 104 11.32 8.56 6.72
CA ILE A 104 10.42 7.50 6.28
C ILE A 104 9.01 8.06 6.26
N LYS A 105 8.33 7.93 5.14
CA LYS A 105 6.90 8.23 5.02
C LYS A 105 6.09 6.99 5.33
N VAL A 106 4.90 7.21 5.89
CA VAL A 106 3.95 6.15 6.22
C VAL A 106 2.68 6.35 5.43
N ILE A 107 2.18 5.30 4.79
CA ILE A 107 0.88 5.31 4.12
C ILE A 107 0.02 4.21 4.73
N VAL A 108 -1.20 4.55 5.12
CA VAL A 108 -2.24 3.55 5.38
C VAL A 108 -3.12 3.47 4.15
N ARG A 109 -3.07 2.33 3.46
CA ARG A 109 -3.80 2.09 2.21
C ARG A 109 -5.00 1.18 2.46
N LEU A 110 -6.16 1.63 2.01
CA LEU A 110 -7.39 0.85 1.96
C LEU A 110 -7.70 0.48 0.51
N VAL A 111 -7.81 -0.81 0.25
CA VAL A 111 -8.19 -1.33 -1.07
C VAL A 111 -9.52 -2.07 -0.95
N ILE A 112 -10.52 -1.62 -1.69
CA ILE A 112 -11.85 -2.26 -1.78
C ILE A 112 -12.04 -2.74 -3.22
N GLN A 113 -12.26 -4.04 -3.38
CA GLN A 113 -12.37 -4.69 -4.69
C GLN A 113 -13.71 -5.41 -4.84
N GLY A 114 -14.19 -5.51 -6.08
CA GLY A 114 -15.40 -6.22 -6.41
C GLY A 114 -16.68 -5.45 -6.08
N ILE A 115 -16.63 -4.12 -5.99
CA ILE A 115 -17.83 -3.29 -5.96
C ILE A 115 -18.48 -3.35 -7.35
N THR A 116 -19.75 -3.70 -7.38
CA THR A 116 -20.58 -3.67 -8.58
C THR A 116 -21.60 -2.54 -8.47
N ASP A 117 -22.26 -2.19 -9.56
CA ASP A 117 -23.28 -1.13 -9.61
C ASP A 117 -24.45 -1.33 -8.62
N THR A 118 -24.59 -2.54 -8.08
CA THR A 118 -25.62 -2.86 -7.08
C THR A 118 -25.24 -2.47 -5.66
N TYR A 119 -24.00 -2.05 -5.41
CA TYR A 119 -23.52 -1.66 -4.09
C TYR A 119 -23.28 -0.16 -4.01
N SER A 120 -23.80 0.45 -2.96
CA SER A 120 -23.48 1.83 -2.62
C SER A 120 -21.99 1.97 -2.32
N VAL A 121 -21.40 3.10 -2.70
CA VAL A 121 -20.03 3.44 -2.29
C VAL A 121 -19.95 3.39 -0.75
N PRO A 122 -18.96 2.70 -0.17
CA PRO A 122 -18.85 2.63 1.28
C PRO A 122 -18.67 4.03 1.87
N VAL A 123 -19.41 4.30 2.93
CA VAL A 123 -19.14 5.49 3.76
C VAL A 123 -17.88 5.20 4.55
N LEU A 124 -16.85 6.01 4.35
CA LEU A 124 -15.60 5.92 5.10
C LEU A 124 -15.72 6.78 6.34
N HIS A 125 -15.67 6.16 7.49
CA HIS A 125 -15.69 6.85 8.78
C HIS A 125 -14.37 6.60 9.51
N PHE A 126 -13.75 7.67 9.98
CA PHE A 126 -12.54 7.65 10.79
C PHE A 126 -12.89 8.06 12.22
N ASP A 127 -12.79 7.14 13.16
CA ASP A 127 -12.96 7.48 14.57
C ASP A 127 -11.75 8.29 15.10
N GLY A 128 -11.96 9.00 16.21
CA GLY A 128 -10.91 9.82 16.80
C GLY A 128 -9.67 9.03 17.21
N LYS A 129 -9.81 7.74 17.54
CA LYS A 129 -8.71 6.85 17.92
C LYS A 129 -7.83 6.52 16.72
N PHE A 130 -8.44 6.34 15.54
CA PHE A 130 -7.69 6.10 14.32
C PHE A 130 -6.98 7.38 13.86
N ILE A 131 -7.63 8.53 13.98
CA ILE A 131 -7.00 9.83 13.68
C ILE A 131 -5.80 10.08 14.61
N SER A 132 -5.93 9.79 15.91
CA SER A 132 -4.79 9.88 16.83
C SER A 132 -3.65 8.94 16.46
N PHE A 133 -3.96 7.71 16.09
CA PHE A 133 -2.98 6.74 15.60
C PHE A 133 -2.21 7.24 14.36
N LEU A 134 -2.91 7.86 13.41
CA LEU A 134 -2.26 8.45 12.24
C LEU A 134 -1.37 9.65 12.63
N ALA A 135 -1.81 10.46 13.60
CA ALA A 135 -1.02 11.56 14.13
C ALA A 135 0.25 11.09 14.85
N ASP A 136 0.15 10.02 15.64
CA ASP A 136 1.29 9.39 16.31
C ASP A 136 2.35 8.92 15.32
N LEU A 137 1.93 8.40 14.15
CA LEU A 137 2.85 7.95 13.10
C LEU A 137 3.63 9.08 12.40
N ASN A 138 3.36 10.34 12.73
CA ASN A 138 4.19 11.49 12.38
C ASN A 138 4.60 11.57 10.91
N ASN A 139 3.76 11.88 9.99
CA ASN A 139 4.02 11.91 8.54
C ASN A 139 3.30 10.77 7.80
N SER A 140 2.08 10.52 8.25
CA SER A 140 1.23 9.50 7.65
C SER A 140 0.23 10.11 6.67
N ASP A 141 0.07 9.45 5.54
CA ASP A 141 -0.98 9.71 4.56
C ASP A 141 -1.99 8.55 4.58
N VAL A 142 -3.22 8.82 4.16
CA VAL A 142 -4.22 7.78 3.94
C VAL A 142 -4.52 7.72 2.45
N ASP A 143 -4.35 6.56 1.87
CA ASP A 143 -4.57 6.28 0.46
C ASP A 143 -5.77 5.33 0.29
N PHE A 144 -6.64 5.64 -0.67
CA PHE A 144 -7.82 4.84 -0.96
C PHE A 144 -7.78 4.36 -2.40
N ASP A 145 -7.81 3.05 -2.57
CA ASP A 145 -8.00 2.40 -3.86
C ASP A 145 -9.34 1.65 -3.86
N ILE A 146 -10.30 2.19 -4.61
CA ILE A 146 -11.63 1.58 -4.76
C ILE A 146 -11.72 1.05 -6.18
N ASN A 147 -11.56 -0.26 -6.32
CA ASN A 147 -11.65 -0.93 -7.61
C ASN A 147 -12.99 -1.64 -7.76
N THR A 148 -13.73 -1.27 -8.80
CA THR A 148 -15.06 -1.82 -9.12
C THR A 148 -14.98 -3.10 -9.96
N GLU A 149 -13.82 -3.44 -10.50
CA GLU A 149 -13.68 -4.62 -11.35
C GLU A 149 -13.42 -5.89 -10.55
N PRO A 150 -14.07 -7.01 -10.89
CA PRO A 150 -13.79 -8.30 -10.25
C PRO A 150 -12.37 -8.75 -10.64
N TRP A 151 -11.57 -9.11 -9.64
CA TRP A 151 -10.28 -9.76 -9.87
C TRP A 151 -10.48 -11.10 -10.59
N GLY A 152 -9.77 -11.33 -11.67
CA GLY A 152 -9.62 -12.67 -12.25
C GLY A 152 -10.29 -12.91 -13.59
N LYS A 153 -10.55 -11.87 -14.36
CA LYS A 153 -10.60 -12.08 -15.81
C LYS A 153 -9.25 -11.71 -16.39
N ASP A 154 -8.68 -12.66 -17.15
CA ASP A 154 -7.50 -12.45 -18.01
C ASP A 154 -7.83 -11.40 -19.06
N ASP A 155 -7.92 -10.15 -18.63
CA ASP A 155 -8.21 -9.03 -19.50
C ASP A 155 -6.89 -8.35 -19.83
N ASP A 156 -6.58 -8.32 -21.11
CA ASP A 156 -5.45 -7.59 -21.69
C ASP A 156 -5.45 -6.08 -21.40
N SER A 157 -6.46 -5.58 -20.65
CA SER A 157 -6.60 -4.18 -20.23
C SER A 157 -5.48 -3.70 -19.29
N TYR A 158 -4.72 -4.62 -18.68
CA TYR A 158 -3.50 -4.29 -17.92
C TYR A 158 -2.39 -3.66 -18.79
N LYS A 159 -2.57 -3.59 -20.09
CA LYS A 159 -1.59 -3.02 -21.02
C LYS A 159 -1.66 -1.50 -21.17
N LYS A 160 -2.67 -0.85 -20.59
CA LYS A 160 -2.80 0.62 -20.67
C LYS A 160 -2.56 1.25 -19.31
N PRO A 161 -1.70 2.27 -19.23
CA PRO A 161 -1.53 3.01 -17.99
C PRO A 161 -2.87 3.66 -17.60
N ALA A 162 -3.26 3.50 -16.34
CA ALA A 162 -4.49 4.10 -15.83
C ALA A 162 -4.39 5.63 -15.75
N ILE A 163 -3.19 6.14 -15.51
CA ILE A 163 -2.89 7.57 -15.41
C ILE A 163 -1.49 7.81 -15.96
N VAL A 164 -1.36 8.82 -16.81
CA VAL A 164 -0.06 9.38 -17.21
C VAL A 164 0.09 10.71 -16.47
N LEU A 165 1.05 10.77 -15.56
CA LEU A 165 1.34 12.01 -14.85
C LEU A 165 2.03 13.02 -15.79
N PRO A 166 1.92 14.34 -15.52
CA PRO A 166 2.61 15.37 -16.32
C PRO A 166 4.12 15.18 -16.40
N SER A 167 4.71 14.45 -15.46
CA SER A 167 6.13 14.04 -15.47
C SER A 167 6.46 12.91 -16.44
N GLY A 168 5.47 12.37 -17.17
CA GLY A 168 5.62 11.20 -18.04
C GLY A 168 5.69 9.86 -17.30
N VAL A 169 5.48 9.86 -16.01
CA VAL A 169 5.37 8.63 -15.21
C VAL A 169 3.99 8.00 -15.46
N GLU A 170 3.99 6.77 -15.91
CA GLU A 170 2.78 5.98 -16.16
C GLU A 170 2.48 5.13 -14.92
N LEU A 171 1.27 5.30 -14.38
CA LEU A 171 0.76 4.47 -13.29
C LEU A 171 -0.14 3.40 -13.90
N TYR A 172 0.29 2.15 -13.79
CA TYR A 172 -0.51 1.01 -14.20
C TYR A 172 -1.46 0.63 -13.06
N LYS A 173 -2.69 0.24 -13.41
CA LYS A 173 -3.58 -0.41 -12.44
C LYS A 173 -2.90 -1.69 -11.95
N ILE A 174 -2.70 -1.76 -10.65
CA ILE A 174 -2.18 -2.95 -9.96
C ILE A 174 -3.31 -3.97 -9.82
#